data_bf6792314d138b6645cbe3103a0a5a85
#
_entry.id   bf6792314d138b6645cbe3103a0a5a85
#
_cell.length_a   1.000
_cell.length_b   1.000
_cell.length_c   1.000
_cell.angle_alpha   90.00
_cell.angle_beta   90.00
_cell.angle_gamma   90.00
#
_symmetry.space_group_name_H-M   'P 1'
#
loop_
_entity.id
_entity.type
_entity.pdbx_description
1 polymer ?
#
loop_
_entity_poly.entity_id
_entity_poly.type
_entity_poly.pdbx_seq_one_letter_code
_entity_poly.pdbx_strand_id
1 'polypeptide(L)'
;VDFAMRYGNPSIKSKLNNLKNSGCENIIILPLYPQYAAATTATVCDEVYRTLMKMRWQPSLQIVPHYESEPMYINALIKSIERKIKEINWKPDLIIASYHGIPKKYFDKGDPYHCYCHKTTRLIKEKF
;
A
#
# COMPACT_ATOMS: atom_id res chain seq x y z
N VAL A 1 -1.01 -5.85 16.60
CA VAL A 1 -0.61 -5.66 15.20
C VAL A 1 0.23 -6.86 14.76
N ASP A 2 -0.05 -7.40 13.58
CA ASP A 2 0.68 -8.51 12.99
C ASP A 2 0.92 -8.22 11.49
N PHE A 3 1.73 -9.01 10.82
CA PHE A 3 2.02 -8.84 9.40
C PHE A 3 1.88 -10.14 8.63
N ALA A 4 1.56 -10.02 7.34
CA ALA A 4 1.46 -11.13 6.41
C ALA A 4 2.04 -10.73 5.04
N MET A 5 2.52 -11.72 4.32
CA MET A 5 3.04 -11.55 2.96
C MET A 5 1.99 -11.95 1.94
N ARG A 6 1.83 -11.14 0.88
CA ARG A 6 0.99 -11.52 -0.25
C ARG A 6 1.56 -12.75 -0.97
N TYR A 7 2.88 -12.80 -1.09
CA TYR A 7 3.64 -13.92 -1.63
C TYR A 7 4.67 -14.37 -0.59
N GLY A 8 4.71 -15.67 -0.30
CA GLY A 8 5.62 -16.24 0.71
C GLY A 8 5.03 -16.30 2.11
N ASN A 9 5.89 -16.30 3.12
CA ASN A 9 5.53 -16.52 4.53
C ASN A 9 5.91 -15.33 5.42
N PRO A 10 5.14 -15.07 6.49
CA PRO A 10 3.86 -15.70 6.85
C PRO A 10 2.74 -15.33 5.87
N SER A 11 1.95 -16.28 5.43
CA SER A 11 0.89 -16.06 4.45
C SER A 11 -0.32 -15.33 5.04
N ILE A 12 -1.05 -14.57 4.19
CA ILE A 12 -2.33 -13.95 4.56
C ILE A 12 -3.28 -14.99 5.16
N LYS A 13 -3.38 -16.16 4.52
CA LYS A 13 -4.24 -17.26 4.99
C LYS A 13 -3.87 -17.70 6.40
N SER A 14 -2.59 -17.93 6.69
CA SER A 14 -2.16 -18.39 8.01
C SER A 14 -2.45 -17.34 9.08
N LYS A 15 -2.17 -16.06 8.79
CA LYS A 15 -2.38 -14.98 9.75
C LYS A 15 -3.85 -14.69 10.04
N LEU A 16 -4.71 -14.70 9.03
CA LEU A 16 -6.16 -14.56 9.23
C LEU A 16 -6.73 -15.70 10.08
N ASN A 17 -6.30 -16.94 9.85
CA ASN A 17 -6.73 -18.06 10.67
C ASN A 17 -6.23 -17.93 12.12
N ASN A 18 -4.99 -17.51 12.34
CA ASN A 18 -4.45 -17.31 13.67
C ASN A 18 -5.21 -16.20 14.42
N LEU A 19 -5.46 -15.06 13.82
CA LEU A 19 -6.24 -13.96 14.41
C LEU A 19 -7.64 -14.43 14.78
N LYS A 20 -8.32 -15.12 13.86
CA LYS A 20 -9.64 -15.71 14.12
C LYS A 20 -9.60 -16.67 15.32
N ASN A 21 -8.63 -17.59 15.35
CA ASN A 21 -8.48 -18.58 16.43
C ASN A 21 -8.12 -17.93 17.79
N SER A 22 -7.51 -16.74 17.75
CA SER A 22 -7.26 -15.91 18.94
C SER A 22 -8.48 -15.08 19.38
N GLY A 23 -9.65 -15.27 18.76
CA GLY A 23 -10.87 -14.58 19.12
C GLY A 23 -11.04 -13.17 18.53
N CYS A 24 -10.25 -12.80 17.51
CA CYS A 24 -10.42 -11.51 16.85
C CYS A 24 -11.69 -11.52 15.99
N GLU A 25 -12.66 -10.72 16.40
CA GLU A 25 -13.94 -10.53 15.70
C GLU A 25 -13.90 -9.41 14.66
N ASN A 26 -12.98 -8.44 14.82
CA ASN A 26 -12.81 -7.31 13.93
C ASN A 26 -11.35 -7.23 13.49
N ILE A 27 -11.10 -7.27 12.19
CA ILE A 27 -9.76 -7.26 11.59
C ILE A 27 -9.65 -6.11 10.60
N ILE A 28 -8.63 -5.27 10.75
CA ILE A 28 -8.29 -4.22 9.78
C ILE A 28 -7.06 -4.69 8.99
N ILE A 29 -7.18 -4.67 7.67
CA ILE A 29 -6.10 -4.97 6.74
C ILE A 29 -5.56 -3.67 6.17
N LEU A 30 -4.27 -3.44 6.34
CA LEU A 30 -3.56 -2.32 5.71
C LEU A 30 -2.59 -2.87 4.64
N PRO A 31 -2.98 -2.86 3.36
CA PRO A 31 -2.03 -3.16 2.28
C PRO A 31 -0.93 -2.08 2.24
N LEU A 32 0.34 -2.49 2.29
CA LEU A 32 1.46 -1.53 2.28
C LEU A 32 1.76 -1.04 0.86
N TYR A 33 0.71 -0.67 0.13
CA TYR A 33 0.73 -0.08 -1.21
C TYR A 33 -0.05 1.23 -1.17
N PRO A 34 0.63 2.38 -0.97
CA PRO A 34 -0.05 3.68 -0.87
C PRO A 34 -0.89 4.01 -2.10
N GLN A 35 -0.33 3.75 -3.29
CA GLN A 35 -1.03 3.89 -4.57
C GLN A 35 -1.70 2.55 -4.91
N TYR A 36 -3.02 2.55 -5.01
CA TYR A 36 -3.74 1.37 -5.47
C TYR A 36 -3.33 0.98 -6.89
N ALA A 37 -3.20 -0.31 -7.12
CA ALA A 37 -3.18 -0.93 -8.44
C ALA A 37 -3.88 -2.29 -8.38
N ALA A 38 -4.44 -2.72 -9.51
CA ALA A 38 -4.99 -4.07 -9.61
C ALA A 38 -3.92 -5.16 -9.35
N ALA A 39 -2.67 -4.89 -9.73
CA ALA A 39 -1.55 -5.79 -9.51
C ALA A 39 -1.01 -5.80 -8.07
N THR A 40 -1.43 -4.88 -7.20
CA THR A 40 -0.95 -4.74 -5.83
C THR A 40 -2.08 -4.87 -4.81
N THR A 41 -2.75 -3.79 -4.47
CA THR A 41 -3.81 -3.76 -3.45
C THR A 41 -4.92 -4.77 -3.76
N ALA A 42 -5.39 -4.85 -5.02
CA ALA A 42 -6.45 -5.79 -5.37
C ALA A 42 -6.01 -7.25 -5.15
N THR A 43 -4.76 -7.61 -5.44
CA THR A 43 -4.29 -8.99 -5.20
C THR A 43 -4.25 -9.35 -3.72
N VAL A 44 -3.99 -8.39 -2.83
CA VAL A 44 -4.12 -8.57 -1.37
C VAL A 44 -5.58 -8.83 -1.01
N CYS A 45 -6.49 -7.98 -1.49
CA CYS A 45 -7.93 -8.13 -1.28
C CYS A 45 -8.44 -9.51 -1.75
N ASP A 46 -8.03 -9.92 -2.95
CA ASP A 46 -8.41 -11.22 -3.52
C ASP A 46 -8.01 -12.38 -2.59
N GLU A 47 -6.80 -12.36 -2.05
CA GLU A 47 -6.33 -13.44 -1.18
C GLU A 47 -7.01 -13.41 0.19
N VAL A 48 -7.27 -12.21 0.72
CA VAL A 48 -8.06 -12.03 1.94
C VAL A 48 -9.47 -12.61 1.76
N TYR A 49 -10.19 -12.18 0.72
CA TYR A 49 -11.56 -12.66 0.45
C TYR A 49 -11.58 -14.15 0.14
N ARG A 50 -10.64 -14.66 -0.64
CA ARG A 50 -10.51 -16.10 -0.92
C ARG A 50 -10.30 -16.91 0.37
N THR A 51 -9.60 -16.37 1.34
CA THR A 51 -9.41 -17.00 2.65
C THR A 51 -10.70 -16.97 3.45
N LEU A 52 -11.39 -15.82 3.53
CA LEU A 52 -12.66 -15.68 4.24
C LEU A 52 -13.75 -16.59 3.70
N MET A 53 -13.87 -16.71 2.38
CA MET A 53 -14.86 -17.59 1.73
C MET A 53 -14.77 -19.06 2.18
N LYS A 54 -13.62 -19.49 2.71
CA LYS A 54 -13.41 -20.86 3.23
C LYS A 54 -13.71 -20.98 4.72
N MET A 55 -14.02 -19.89 5.42
CA MET A 55 -14.31 -19.89 6.85
C MET A 55 -15.81 -20.12 7.10
N ARG A 56 -16.16 -20.98 8.06
CA ARG A 56 -17.55 -21.15 8.52
C ARG A 56 -18.05 -19.91 9.24
N TRP A 57 -17.22 -19.34 10.09
CA TRP A 57 -17.45 -18.07 10.76
C TRP A 57 -16.42 -17.08 10.28
N GLN A 58 -16.87 -15.91 9.86
CA GLN A 58 -16.03 -14.87 9.31
C GLN A 58 -15.99 -13.68 10.28
N PRO A 59 -14.80 -13.18 10.65
CA PRO A 59 -14.68 -11.92 11.37
C PRO A 59 -15.15 -10.75 10.52
N SER A 60 -15.57 -9.67 11.17
CA SER A 60 -15.76 -8.38 10.49
C SER A 60 -14.43 -7.92 9.92
N LEU A 61 -14.44 -7.46 8.66
CA LEU A 61 -13.24 -7.08 7.95
C LEU A 61 -13.34 -5.67 7.39
N GLN A 62 -12.31 -4.87 7.61
CA GLN A 62 -12.11 -3.58 6.97
C GLN A 62 -10.77 -3.59 6.23
N ILE A 63 -10.76 -3.20 4.96
CA ILE A 63 -9.54 -3.02 4.19
C ILE A 63 -9.31 -1.53 3.96
N VAL A 64 -8.13 -1.03 4.33
CA VAL A 64 -7.71 0.34 4.01
C VAL A 64 -7.44 0.42 2.50
N PRO A 65 -8.15 1.30 1.75
CA PRO A 65 -8.15 1.23 0.29
C PRO A 65 -6.83 1.73 -0.33
N HIS A 66 -6.55 3.00 -0.18
CA HIS A 66 -5.36 3.68 -0.70
C HIS A 66 -5.08 4.92 0.17
N TYR A 67 -3.83 5.32 0.24
CA TYR A 67 -3.41 6.46 1.08
C TYR A 67 -2.30 7.29 0.43
N GLU A 68 -2.28 7.33 -0.90
CA GLU A 68 -1.29 8.04 -1.73
C GLU A 68 -1.25 9.54 -1.47
N SER A 69 -2.32 10.11 -0.88
CA SER A 69 -2.45 11.54 -0.56
C SER A 69 -2.61 11.80 0.93
N GLU A 70 -2.49 10.78 1.77
CA GLU A 70 -2.60 10.96 3.22
C GLU A 70 -1.50 11.92 3.73
N PRO A 71 -1.87 13.00 4.45
CA PRO A 71 -0.89 14.00 4.86
C PRO A 71 0.28 13.45 5.67
N MET A 72 0.05 12.47 6.54
CA MET A 72 1.11 11.85 7.34
C MET A 72 2.08 11.07 6.45
N TYR A 73 1.56 10.35 5.45
CA TYR A 73 2.37 9.63 4.48
C TYR A 73 3.24 10.59 3.65
N ILE A 74 2.64 11.66 3.10
CA ILE A 74 3.36 12.67 2.32
C ILE A 74 4.46 13.33 3.18
N ASN A 75 4.13 13.72 4.41
CA ASN A 75 5.10 14.32 5.32
C ASN A 75 6.25 13.34 5.67
N ALA A 76 5.97 12.05 5.82
CA ALA A 76 7.00 11.03 6.04
C ALA A 76 7.96 10.92 4.85
N LEU A 77 7.44 10.96 3.62
CA LEU A 77 8.27 10.97 2.41
C LEU A 77 9.16 12.22 2.35
N ILE A 78 8.60 13.40 2.60
CA ILE A 78 9.34 14.67 2.61
C ILE A 78 10.48 14.60 3.63
N LYS A 79 10.19 14.21 4.88
CA LYS A 79 11.21 14.05 5.92
C LYS A 79 12.31 13.05 5.53
N SER A 80 11.96 11.99 4.81
CA SER A 80 12.93 11.01 4.31
C SER A 80 13.86 11.64 3.26
N ILE A 81 13.30 12.43 2.33
CA ILE A 81 14.06 13.16 1.30
C ILE A 81 14.98 14.20 1.97
N GLU A 82 14.44 15.04 2.87
CA GLU A 82 15.21 16.06 3.59
C GLU A 82 16.37 15.46 4.38
N ARG A 83 16.12 14.34 5.08
CA ARG A 83 17.18 13.61 5.79
C ARG A 83 18.27 13.17 4.83
N LYS A 84 17.89 12.59 3.68
CA LYS A 84 18.87 12.13 2.70
C LYS A 84 19.70 13.28 2.11
N ILE A 85 19.06 14.42 1.82
CA ILE A 85 19.76 15.62 1.32
C ILE A 85 20.80 16.13 2.35
N LYS A 86 20.49 16.05 3.66
CA LYS A 86 21.43 16.44 4.72
C LYS A 86 22.60 15.46 4.88
N GLU A 87 22.43 14.21 4.51
CA GLU A 87 23.48 13.17 4.59
C GLU A 87 24.47 13.24 3.44
N ILE A 88 24.09 13.78 2.29
CA ILE A 88 24.97 13.92 1.13
C ILE A 88 25.79 15.20 1.22
N ASN A 89 27.01 15.18 0.68
CA ASN A 89 27.96 16.30 0.73
C ASN A 89 27.92 17.20 -0.53
N TRP A 90 26.85 17.09 -1.32
CA TRP A 90 26.60 17.87 -2.53
C TRP A 90 25.12 18.26 -2.61
N LYS A 91 24.81 19.33 -3.35
CA LYS A 91 23.43 19.80 -3.53
C LYS A 91 22.87 19.18 -4.84
N PRO A 92 21.75 18.43 -4.79
CA PRO A 92 21.11 17.96 -6.01
C PRO A 92 20.44 19.11 -6.78
N ASP A 93 20.63 19.16 -8.09
CA ASP A 93 19.96 20.11 -8.97
C ASP A 93 18.52 19.67 -9.29
N LEU A 94 18.27 18.35 -9.23
CA LEU A 94 16.99 17.76 -9.56
C LEU A 94 16.73 16.51 -8.69
N ILE A 95 15.48 16.35 -8.26
CA ILE A 95 14.99 15.13 -7.61
C ILE A 95 14.03 14.43 -8.55
N ILE A 96 14.28 13.17 -8.84
CA ILE A 96 13.43 12.35 -9.71
C ILE A 96 12.63 11.37 -8.85
N ALA A 97 11.29 11.48 -8.89
CA ALA A 97 10.40 10.49 -8.32
C ALA A 97 10.22 9.33 -9.31
N SER A 98 10.74 8.16 -8.98
CA SER A 98 10.64 6.95 -9.81
C SER A 98 9.62 5.98 -9.22
N TYR A 99 8.68 5.53 -10.05
CA TYR A 99 7.65 4.56 -9.72
C TYR A 99 7.74 3.33 -10.62
N HIS A 100 7.14 2.25 -10.19
CA HIS A 100 7.02 1.07 -11.04
C HIS A 100 6.08 1.34 -12.22
N GLY A 101 6.47 0.94 -13.43
CA GLY A 101 5.62 1.10 -14.62
C GLY A 101 4.52 0.03 -14.66
N ILE A 102 3.34 0.42 -15.16
CA ILE A 102 2.27 -0.52 -15.51
C ILE A 102 1.97 -0.45 -17.01
N PRO A 103 1.51 -1.54 -17.63
CA PRO A 103 1.10 -1.52 -19.03
C PRO A 103 -0.02 -0.49 -19.27
N LYS A 104 0.10 0.29 -20.36
CA LYS A 104 -0.91 1.31 -20.74
C LYS A 104 -2.33 0.74 -20.78
N LYS A 105 -2.49 -0.50 -21.24
CA LYS A 105 -3.80 -1.19 -21.27
C LYS A 105 -4.48 -1.32 -19.91
N TYR A 106 -3.73 -1.28 -18.79
CA TYR A 106 -4.33 -1.32 -17.45
C TYR A 106 -4.90 0.05 -17.09
N PHE A 107 -4.16 1.10 -17.40
CA PHE A 107 -4.66 2.47 -17.27
C PHE A 107 -5.92 2.68 -18.13
N ASP A 108 -5.92 2.25 -19.38
CA ASP A 108 -7.07 2.35 -20.29
C ASP A 108 -8.30 1.56 -19.78
N LYS A 109 -8.09 0.56 -18.94
CA LYS A 109 -9.15 -0.21 -18.25
C LYS A 109 -9.57 0.39 -16.90
N GLY A 110 -9.05 1.56 -16.53
CA GLY A 110 -9.43 2.29 -15.33
C GLY A 110 -8.58 2.01 -14.10
N ASP A 111 -7.38 1.38 -14.22
CA ASP A 111 -6.46 1.26 -13.09
C ASP A 111 -5.95 2.66 -12.70
N PRO A 112 -6.17 3.13 -11.46
CA PRO A 112 -5.86 4.49 -11.04
C PRO A 112 -4.38 4.72 -10.69
N TYR A 113 -3.53 3.69 -10.72
CA TYR A 113 -2.16 3.72 -10.22
C TYR A 113 -1.35 4.89 -10.78
N HIS A 114 -1.41 5.11 -12.10
CA HIS A 114 -0.70 6.21 -12.76
C HIS A 114 -1.11 7.58 -12.17
N CYS A 115 -2.41 7.82 -12.04
CA CYS A 115 -2.94 9.07 -11.46
C CYS A 115 -2.50 9.25 -10.00
N TYR A 116 -2.48 8.17 -9.21
CA TYR A 116 -2.06 8.21 -7.81
C TYR A 116 -0.57 8.48 -7.65
N CYS A 117 0.29 7.93 -8.52
CA CYS A 117 1.71 8.26 -8.53
C CYS A 117 1.94 9.75 -8.82
N HIS A 118 1.26 10.30 -9.83
CA HIS A 118 1.32 11.72 -10.14
C HIS A 118 0.81 12.60 -8.99
N LYS A 119 -0.28 12.19 -8.34
CA LYS A 119 -0.83 12.89 -7.18
C LYS A 119 0.16 12.93 -6.01
N THR A 120 0.78 11.79 -5.67
CA THR A 120 1.83 11.72 -4.63
C THR A 120 2.98 12.67 -4.96
N THR A 121 3.50 12.61 -6.19
CA THR A 121 4.62 13.48 -6.63
C THR A 121 4.26 14.95 -6.54
N ARG A 122 3.06 15.33 -7.00
CA ARG A 122 2.58 16.71 -6.92
C ARG A 122 2.50 17.20 -5.47
N LEU A 123 1.92 16.40 -4.57
CA LEU A 123 1.79 16.76 -3.15
C LEU A 123 3.14 16.88 -2.43
N ILE A 124 4.12 16.06 -2.80
CA ILE A 124 5.50 16.23 -2.32
C ILE A 124 6.06 17.56 -2.83
N LYS A 125 5.95 17.84 -4.15
CA LYS A 125 6.46 19.08 -4.75
C LYS A 125 5.84 20.34 -4.14
N GLU A 126 4.56 20.31 -3.79
CA GLU A 126 3.84 21.44 -3.21
C GLU A 126 4.28 21.78 -1.77
N LYS A 127 4.86 20.80 -1.06
CA LYS A 127 5.24 20.93 0.36
C LYS A 127 6.75 20.88 0.62
N PHE A 128 7.54 20.42 -0.35
CA PHE A 128 8.99 20.33 -0.27
C PHE A 128 9.66 21.62 -0.72
#